data_78942ba0734197f10ae2ed6de8e5dff2
#
_entry.id   78942ba0734197f10ae2ed6de8e5dff2
#
_cell.length_a   1.000
_cell.length_b   1.000
_cell.length_c   1.000
_cell.angle_alpha   90.00
_cell.angle_beta   90.00
_cell.angle_gamma   90.00
#
_symmetry.space_group_name_H-M   'P 1'
#
loop_
_entity.id
_entity.type
_entity.pdbx_description
1 polymer ?
#
loop_
_entity_poly.entity_id
_entity_poly.type
_entity_poly.pdbx_seq_one_letter_code
_entity_poly.pdbx_strand_id
1 'polypeptide(L)'
;MKRTIIAILALTFICAGLGLAQAKHPSELTYPALKYEPPDPKAFRVVYAGGLRAFVQEDRSLPLFNITALVNCGDLYVPKDKAGLGRILGDQLIKGGTATRDGSAIEERIDFLGGSLNFMVGERTSSLSLSVLEKDLDEGLAMFFDVLRNPAFREEPLKLAKARFVEQLRQANDQPGTVLSREYERILYGDNAVTWQATKATFEGVTAADLQAFHAKYFSPRNVILAVSGDFAKAAIKAKIDKLAAGWKSGAASFPALPKAFPTPEPGVYFIQKAINQGYVSLGHLGLEDTNPDYFAVQVMNFILGGGSFTSRITTKVRSDEGLSYNQGSRFTYRWGLPGTFSGYVQTKSSTVGYAISLIRAEFDRIRKEPVSDAEMETAINYYLESFADGFQSAQATMMSFANLEMTGKPMDYYRTFRSRIQAVTKARVQEVAQKYIHPDKAVIMIVGDFEPCNKGGDKWPGPLDKLGRIHKINLIDPMTGLEMKTP
;
A
#
# COMPACT_ATOMS: atom_id res chain seq x y z
N MET A 1 0.58 16.05 -69.40
CA MET A 1 0.34 17.20 -68.50
C MET A 1 -1.08 17.21 -67.87
N LYS A 2 -2.20 17.20 -68.60
CA LYS A 2 -3.55 17.27 -68.00
C LYS A 2 -3.88 16.10 -67.05
N ARG A 3 -3.46 14.85 -67.30
CA ARG A 3 -3.69 13.69 -66.43
C ARG A 3 -2.87 13.71 -65.14
N THR A 4 -1.67 14.31 -65.18
CA THR A 4 -0.78 14.44 -64.01
C THR A 4 -1.30 15.53 -63.06
N ILE A 5 -1.87 16.61 -63.58
CA ILE A 5 -2.47 17.69 -62.77
C ILE A 5 -3.73 17.23 -62.06
N ILE A 6 -4.56 16.39 -62.72
CA ILE A 6 -5.78 15.83 -62.11
C ILE A 6 -5.40 14.83 -60.96
N ALA A 7 -4.34 14.03 -61.14
CA ALA A 7 -3.88 13.13 -60.08
C ALA A 7 -3.32 13.86 -58.87
N ILE A 8 -2.60 14.96 -59.08
CA ILE A 8 -2.07 15.79 -57.98
C ILE A 8 -3.18 16.53 -57.23
N LEU A 9 -4.21 17.04 -57.97
CA LEU A 9 -5.37 17.65 -57.35
C LEU A 9 -6.25 16.63 -56.58
N ALA A 10 -6.36 15.40 -57.05
CA ALA A 10 -7.06 14.34 -56.31
C ALA A 10 -6.31 13.92 -55.06
N LEU A 11 -4.96 13.84 -55.09
CA LEU A 11 -4.14 13.55 -53.91
C LEU A 11 -4.18 14.67 -52.85
N THR A 12 -4.21 15.94 -53.27
CA THR A 12 -4.36 17.07 -52.33
C THR A 12 -5.76 17.14 -51.72
N PHE A 13 -6.82 16.72 -52.43
CA PHE A 13 -8.15 16.63 -51.86
C PHE A 13 -8.30 15.45 -50.86
N ILE A 14 -7.62 14.34 -51.09
CA ILE A 14 -7.58 13.21 -50.14
C ILE A 14 -6.79 13.57 -48.87
N CYS A 15 -5.68 14.31 -48.99
CA CYS A 15 -4.93 14.81 -47.80
C CYS A 15 -5.68 15.92 -47.04
N ALA A 16 -6.51 16.72 -47.70
CA ALA A 16 -7.32 17.75 -47.02
C ALA A 16 -8.53 17.17 -46.29
N GLY A 17 -9.01 15.95 -46.67
CA GLY A 17 -10.09 15.25 -45.99
C GLY A 17 -9.63 14.47 -44.74
N LEU A 18 -8.32 14.35 -44.51
CA LEU A 18 -7.71 13.78 -43.31
C LEU A 18 -7.32 14.86 -42.29
N GLY A 19 -7.83 16.07 -42.41
CA GLY A 19 -7.88 17.00 -41.31
C GLY A 19 -8.73 16.36 -40.21
N LEU A 20 -8.08 15.50 -39.40
CA LEU A 20 -8.62 15.00 -38.14
C LEU A 20 -9.21 16.22 -37.44
N ALA A 21 -10.51 16.25 -37.28
CA ALA A 21 -11.18 17.26 -36.47
C ALA A 21 -10.52 17.21 -35.10
N GLN A 22 -9.55 18.07 -34.87
CA GLN A 22 -8.87 18.19 -33.60
C GLN A 22 -9.95 18.59 -32.61
N ALA A 23 -10.27 17.70 -31.68
CA ALA A 23 -11.25 17.99 -30.63
C ALA A 23 -10.87 19.34 -29.99
N LYS A 24 -11.80 20.28 -30.00
CA LYS A 24 -11.57 21.62 -29.44
C LYS A 24 -11.50 21.60 -27.91
N HIS A 25 -12.06 20.57 -27.32
CA HIS A 25 -12.06 20.35 -25.87
C HIS A 25 -11.89 18.87 -25.55
N PRO A 26 -11.20 18.51 -24.45
CA PRO A 26 -11.04 17.11 -24.04
C PRO A 26 -12.35 16.32 -23.92
N SER A 27 -13.47 16.96 -23.57
CA SER A 27 -14.78 16.32 -23.49
C SER A 27 -15.37 15.87 -24.85
N GLU A 28 -14.80 16.31 -25.96
CA GLU A 28 -15.21 15.89 -27.33
C GLU A 28 -14.46 14.61 -27.75
N LEU A 29 -13.44 14.20 -26.98
CA LEU A 29 -12.70 12.98 -27.27
C LEU A 29 -13.54 11.76 -26.89
N THR A 30 -13.76 10.89 -27.87
CA THR A 30 -14.41 9.60 -27.65
C THR A 30 -13.38 8.49 -27.79
N TYR A 31 -13.29 7.65 -26.78
CA TYR A 31 -12.43 6.48 -26.80
C TYR A 31 -13.26 5.20 -26.92
N PRO A 32 -12.80 4.20 -27.68
CA PRO A 32 -13.46 2.90 -27.66
C PRO A 32 -13.38 2.33 -26.23
N ALA A 33 -14.44 1.65 -25.80
CA ALA A 33 -14.44 0.99 -24.50
C ALA A 33 -13.24 0.02 -24.39
N LEU A 34 -12.55 0.07 -23.26
CA LEU A 34 -11.39 -0.79 -22.99
C LEU A 34 -11.82 -2.27 -22.97
N LYS A 35 -11.39 -3.02 -23.98
CA LYS A 35 -11.60 -4.47 -24.10
C LYS A 35 -10.37 -5.24 -23.62
N TYR A 36 -9.99 -5.02 -22.37
CA TYR A 36 -8.87 -5.73 -21.77
C TYR A 36 -9.38 -6.87 -20.89
N GLU A 37 -8.88 -8.07 -21.13
CA GLU A 37 -9.08 -9.24 -20.27
C GLU A 37 -7.74 -9.67 -19.70
N PRO A 38 -7.60 -9.77 -18.36
CA PRO A 38 -6.35 -10.24 -17.76
C PRO A 38 -6.11 -11.71 -18.14
N PRO A 39 -4.86 -12.10 -18.38
CA PRO A 39 -4.54 -13.49 -18.71
C PRO A 39 -4.89 -14.42 -17.53
N ASP A 40 -5.09 -15.71 -17.82
CA ASP A 40 -5.36 -16.71 -16.79
C ASP A 40 -4.08 -17.00 -15.98
N PRO A 41 -4.07 -16.77 -14.65
CA PRO A 41 -2.91 -17.06 -13.81
C PRO A 41 -2.38 -18.49 -13.92
N LYS A 42 -3.27 -19.45 -14.17
CA LYS A 42 -2.92 -20.88 -14.28
C LYS A 42 -1.94 -21.17 -15.42
N ALA A 43 -1.95 -20.38 -16.50
CA ALA A 43 -1.04 -20.53 -17.63
C ALA A 43 0.43 -20.21 -17.28
N PHE A 44 0.63 -19.41 -16.26
CA PHE A 44 1.95 -18.91 -15.82
C PHE A 44 2.46 -19.62 -14.58
N ARG A 45 1.59 -20.35 -13.88
CA ARG A 45 1.92 -21.00 -12.61
C ARG A 45 2.82 -22.21 -12.81
N VAL A 46 3.92 -22.25 -12.05
CA VAL A 46 4.88 -23.35 -12.00
C VAL A 46 5.07 -23.78 -10.54
N VAL A 47 5.19 -25.08 -10.32
CA VAL A 47 5.55 -25.64 -9.01
C VAL A 47 6.87 -26.38 -9.14
N TYR A 48 7.83 -26.03 -8.30
CA TYR A 48 9.15 -26.62 -8.23
C TYR A 48 9.24 -27.68 -7.12
N ALA A 49 10.36 -28.39 -7.10
CA ALA A 49 10.68 -29.30 -6.00
C ALA A 49 10.64 -28.58 -4.64
N GLY A 50 10.26 -29.31 -3.58
CA GLY A 50 10.12 -28.71 -2.24
C GLY A 50 8.85 -27.87 -2.03
N GLY A 51 8.03 -27.66 -3.08
CA GLY A 51 6.77 -26.91 -3.01
C GLY A 51 6.94 -25.40 -3.25
N LEU A 52 8.08 -24.96 -3.79
CA LEU A 52 8.27 -23.58 -4.25
C LEU A 52 7.34 -23.32 -5.43
N ARG A 53 6.59 -22.23 -5.37
CA ARG A 53 5.65 -21.81 -6.41
C ARG A 53 6.17 -20.60 -7.13
N ALA A 54 5.86 -20.49 -8.40
CA ALA A 54 6.20 -19.32 -9.20
C ALA A 54 5.13 -19.01 -10.24
N PHE A 55 5.09 -17.75 -10.65
CA PHE A 55 4.45 -17.29 -11.87
C PHE A 55 5.54 -16.81 -12.82
N VAL A 56 5.59 -17.37 -14.04
CA VAL A 56 6.72 -17.21 -14.97
C VAL A 56 6.21 -16.78 -16.34
N GLN A 57 6.69 -15.63 -16.83
CA GLN A 57 6.36 -15.10 -18.15
C GLN A 57 7.62 -14.72 -18.92
N GLU A 58 7.78 -15.26 -20.13
CA GLU A 58 8.75 -14.76 -21.10
C GLU A 58 8.29 -13.39 -21.62
N ASP A 59 9.19 -12.42 -21.65
CA ASP A 59 8.98 -11.11 -22.23
C ASP A 59 10.28 -10.60 -22.86
N ARG A 60 10.33 -10.60 -24.18
CA ARG A 60 11.50 -10.21 -24.98
C ARG A 60 11.43 -8.78 -25.48
N SER A 61 10.51 -7.98 -24.96
CA SER A 61 10.36 -6.57 -25.35
C SER A 61 11.57 -5.72 -24.95
N LEU A 62 12.23 -6.09 -23.85
CA LEU A 62 13.46 -5.49 -23.35
C LEU A 62 14.41 -6.60 -22.90
N PRO A 63 15.75 -6.41 -23.01
CA PRO A 63 16.76 -7.39 -22.58
C PRO A 63 16.91 -7.38 -21.04
N LEU A 64 15.81 -7.60 -20.32
CA LEU A 64 15.75 -7.54 -18.86
C LEU A 64 15.38 -8.89 -18.27
N PHE A 65 15.90 -9.17 -17.08
CA PHE A 65 15.46 -10.24 -16.21
C PHE A 65 15.00 -9.67 -14.88
N ASN A 66 13.79 -10.02 -14.48
CA ASN A 66 13.17 -9.60 -13.23
C ASN A 66 12.72 -10.83 -12.44
N ILE A 67 13.03 -10.87 -11.15
CA ILE A 67 12.52 -11.86 -10.21
C ILE A 67 12.18 -11.21 -8.88
N THR A 68 11.01 -11.56 -8.34
CA THR A 68 10.61 -11.16 -6.98
C THR A 68 10.17 -12.39 -6.20
N ALA A 69 10.73 -12.59 -5.01
CA ALA A 69 10.25 -13.56 -4.04
C ALA A 69 9.31 -12.87 -3.05
N LEU A 70 8.04 -13.25 -3.04
CA LEU A 70 7.12 -12.93 -1.97
C LEU A 70 7.27 -13.99 -0.87
N VAL A 71 7.55 -13.56 0.34
CA VAL A 71 7.67 -14.42 1.52
C VAL A 71 6.54 -14.08 2.49
N ASN A 72 5.76 -15.07 2.92
CA ASN A 72 4.77 -14.84 3.99
C ASN A 72 5.52 -14.67 5.33
N CYS A 73 5.99 -13.47 5.56
CA CYS A 73 6.84 -13.06 6.67
C CYS A 73 6.69 -11.54 6.83
N GLY A 74 6.52 -11.05 8.04
CA GLY A 74 6.37 -9.61 8.24
C GLY A 74 6.33 -9.20 9.72
N ASP A 75 6.16 -7.91 9.96
CA ASP A 75 6.21 -7.31 11.30
C ASP A 75 5.13 -7.86 12.24
N LEU A 76 3.97 -8.30 11.73
CA LEU A 76 2.92 -8.92 12.57
C LEU A 76 3.32 -10.26 13.19
N TYR A 77 4.42 -10.86 12.74
CA TYR A 77 4.92 -12.13 13.28
C TYR A 77 6.09 -11.94 14.25
N VAL A 78 6.50 -10.70 14.46
CA VAL A 78 7.58 -10.34 15.38
C VAL A 78 7.03 -10.28 16.81
N PRO A 79 7.67 -10.91 17.80
CA PRO A 79 7.28 -10.80 19.21
C PRO A 79 7.44 -9.36 19.73
N LYS A 80 6.62 -8.97 20.71
CA LYS A 80 6.60 -7.61 21.26
C LYS A 80 7.97 -7.15 21.79
N ASP A 81 8.66 -8.02 22.48
CA ASP A 81 10.01 -7.77 23.04
C ASP A 81 11.10 -7.64 21.98
N LYS A 82 10.80 -8.02 20.73
CA LYS A 82 11.66 -7.88 19.55
C LYS A 82 11.10 -6.91 18.51
N ALA A 83 10.15 -6.04 18.90
CA ALA A 83 9.59 -5.04 17.98
C ALA A 83 10.71 -4.26 17.28
N GLY A 84 10.63 -4.18 15.92
CA GLY A 84 11.70 -3.63 15.09
C GLY A 84 12.63 -4.66 14.45
N LEU A 85 12.53 -5.95 14.82
CA LEU A 85 13.30 -7.02 14.17
C LEU A 85 13.04 -7.05 12.65
N GLY A 86 11.79 -6.87 12.20
CA GLY A 86 11.48 -6.80 10.77
C GLY A 86 12.22 -5.66 10.06
N ARG A 87 12.30 -4.47 10.66
CA ARG A 87 13.07 -3.35 10.08
C ARG A 87 14.57 -3.67 9.98
N ILE A 88 15.13 -4.31 11.02
CA ILE A 88 16.52 -4.77 10.99
C ILE A 88 16.71 -5.84 9.93
N LEU A 89 15.81 -6.82 9.83
CA LEU A 89 15.82 -7.85 8.78
C LEU A 89 15.78 -7.21 7.38
N GLY A 90 14.92 -6.19 7.19
CA GLY A 90 14.80 -5.44 5.94
C GLY A 90 16.12 -4.83 5.46
N ASP A 91 16.92 -4.34 6.38
CA ASP A 91 18.25 -3.83 6.10
C ASP A 91 19.31 -4.94 5.98
N GLN A 92 19.28 -5.90 6.88
CA GLN A 92 20.36 -6.85 7.06
C GLN A 92 20.31 -8.06 6.12
N LEU A 93 19.18 -8.33 5.44
CA LEU A 93 19.11 -9.46 4.52
C LEU A 93 20.15 -9.33 3.39
N ILE A 94 20.41 -8.10 2.94
CA ILE A 94 21.40 -7.78 1.90
C ILE A 94 22.69 -7.30 2.55
N LYS A 95 22.64 -6.23 3.39
CA LYS A 95 23.83 -5.58 3.96
C LYS A 95 24.57 -6.45 4.98
N GLY A 96 23.87 -7.39 5.62
CA GLY A 96 24.49 -8.40 6.48
C GLY A 96 25.32 -9.42 5.71
N GLY A 97 25.23 -9.42 4.38
CA GLY A 97 25.91 -10.35 3.46
C GLY A 97 25.35 -11.76 3.51
N THR A 98 25.98 -12.64 2.75
CA THR A 98 25.70 -14.06 2.72
C THR A 98 26.87 -14.88 3.28
N ALA A 99 26.75 -16.20 3.34
CA ALA A 99 27.85 -17.09 3.72
C ALA A 99 29.07 -16.94 2.80
N THR A 100 28.87 -16.51 1.53
CA THR A 100 29.91 -16.46 0.50
C THR A 100 30.38 -15.05 0.15
N ARG A 101 29.59 -13.99 0.48
CA ARG A 101 29.86 -12.61 0.06
C ARG A 101 29.54 -11.62 1.19
N ASP A 102 30.34 -10.58 1.32
CA ASP A 102 29.98 -9.42 2.16
C ASP A 102 28.87 -8.59 1.54
N GLY A 103 28.12 -7.86 2.37
CA GLY A 103 27.00 -7.03 1.88
C GLY A 103 27.49 -5.93 0.92
N SER A 104 28.60 -5.26 1.20
CA SER A 104 29.19 -4.27 0.32
C SER A 104 29.58 -4.87 -1.05
N ALA A 105 30.15 -6.06 -1.06
CA ALA A 105 30.49 -6.74 -2.32
C ALA A 105 29.26 -7.13 -3.14
N ILE A 106 28.12 -7.42 -2.49
CA ILE A 106 26.84 -7.64 -3.16
C ILE A 106 26.35 -6.31 -3.77
N GLU A 107 26.33 -5.23 -3.01
CA GLU A 107 25.87 -3.89 -3.48
C GLU A 107 26.74 -3.40 -4.64
N GLU A 108 28.08 -3.42 -4.49
CA GLU A 108 29.02 -3.04 -5.54
C GLU A 108 28.84 -3.87 -6.83
N ARG A 109 28.59 -5.19 -6.68
CA ARG A 109 28.41 -6.05 -7.84
C ARG A 109 27.10 -5.76 -8.58
N ILE A 110 26.00 -5.56 -7.85
CA ILE A 110 24.70 -5.15 -8.43
C ILE A 110 24.81 -3.81 -9.15
N ASP A 111 25.50 -2.83 -8.55
CA ASP A 111 25.73 -1.52 -9.16
C ASP A 111 26.58 -1.65 -10.44
N PHE A 112 27.62 -2.51 -10.44
CA PHE A 112 28.45 -2.78 -11.63
C PHE A 112 27.62 -3.39 -12.78
N LEU A 113 26.62 -4.27 -12.44
CA LEU A 113 25.70 -4.85 -13.42
C LEU A 113 24.64 -3.87 -13.92
N GLY A 114 24.58 -2.64 -13.36
CA GLY A 114 23.50 -1.67 -13.62
C GLY A 114 22.14 -2.18 -13.18
N GLY A 115 22.12 -3.11 -12.21
CA GLY A 115 20.91 -3.77 -11.72
C GLY A 115 20.36 -3.14 -10.43
N SER A 116 19.37 -3.82 -9.86
CA SER A 116 18.86 -3.50 -8.53
C SER A 116 18.54 -4.77 -7.75
N LEU A 117 18.87 -4.78 -6.46
CA LEU A 117 18.49 -5.84 -5.52
C LEU A 117 17.93 -5.16 -4.27
N ASN A 118 16.66 -5.40 -3.96
CA ASN A 118 15.97 -4.72 -2.88
C ASN A 118 15.18 -5.71 -2.03
N PHE A 119 15.20 -5.52 -0.70
CA PHE A 119 14.35 -6.28 0.20
C PHE A 119 13.49 -5.35 1.05
N MET A 120 12.20 -5.65 1.10
CA MET A 120 11.22 -4.88 1.88
C MET A 120 10.45 -5.82 2.81
N VAL A 121 10.29 -5.40 4.06
CA VAL A 121 9.44 -6.09 5.04
C VAL A 121 8.12 -5.34 5.16
N GLY A 122 7.02 -6.06 4.98
CA GLY A 122 5.68 -5.54 5.18
C GLY A 122 5.03 -6.13 6.44
N GLU A 123 3.73 -5.94 6.59
CA GLU A 123 3.00 -6.45 7.77
C GLU A 123 3.00 -7.99 7.82
N ARG A 124 2.65 -8.64 6.73
CA ARG A 124 2.55 -10.12 6.62
C ARG A 124 3.31 -10.69 5.43
N THR A 125 3.68 -9.88 4.48
CA THR A 125 4.40 -10.31 3.28
C THR A 125 5.62 -9.43 3.10
N SER A 126 6.78 -10.04 2.96
CA SER A 126 8.02 -9.39 2.59
C SER A 126 8.38 -9.74 1.14
N SER A 127 9.18 -8.90 0.50
CA SER A 127 9.58 -9.11 -0.90
C SER A 127 11.05 -8.84 -1.12
N LEU A 128 11.74 -9.82 -1.74
CA LEU A 128 13.08 -9.64 -2.30
C LEU A 128 12.95 -9.54 -3.81
N SER A 129 13.43 -8.45 -4.40
CA SER A 129 13.33 -8.18 -5.84
C SER A 129 14.69 -7.96 -6.45
N LEU A 130 14.95 -8.57 -7.60
CA LEU A 130 16.11 -8.36 -8.43
C LEU A 130 15.68 -7.94 -9.84
N SER A 131 16.38 -6.96 -10.41
CA SER A 131 16.30 -6.59 -11.82
C SER A 131 17.73 -6.45 -12.38
N VAL A 132 18.03 -7.15 -13.47
CA VAL A 132 19.33 -7.08 -14.17
C VAL A 132 19.13 -7.23 -15.68
N LEU A 133 20.16 -6.96 -16.46
CA LEU A 133 20.13 -7.28 -17.89
C LEU A 133 20.10 -8.80 -18.12
N GLU A 134 19.51 -9.25 -19.22
CA GLU A 134 19.42 -10.67 -19.60
C GLU A 134 20.80 -11.34 -19.63
N LYS A 135 21.82 -10.68 -20.17
CA LYS A 135 23.19 -11.19 -20.23
C LYS A 135 23.79 -11.51 -18.85
N ASP A 136 23.29 -10.88 -17.79
CA ASP A 136 23.76 -11.03 -16.41
C ASP A 136 22.81 -11.91 -15.57
N LEU A 137 21.80 -12.53 -16.20
CA LEU A 137 20.75 -13.34 -15.55
C LEU A 137 21.34 -14.41 -14.63
N ASP A 138 22.33 -15.16 -15.09
CA ASP A 138 22.87 -16.30 -14.35
C ASP A 138 23.55 -15.85 -13.05
N GLU A 139 24.32 -14.79 -13.09
CA GLU A 139 24.97 -14.24 -11.92
C GLU A 139 23.96 -13.59 -10.97
N GLY A 140 23.06 -12.77 -11.51
CA GLY A 140 22.00 -12.12 -10.73
C GLY A 140 21.10 -13.14 -10.03
N LEU A 141 20.67 -14.17 -10.74
CA LEU A 141 19.83 -15.23 -10.20
C LEU A 141 20.54 -16.03 -9.09
N ALA A 142 21.83 -16.34 -9.28
CA ALA A 142 22.63 -17.01 -8.24
C ALA A 142 22.76 -16.14 -6.98
N MET A 143 23.02 -14.85 -7.15
CA MET A 143 23.10 -13.89 -6.04
C MET A 143 21.76 -13.71 -5.32
N PHE A 144 20.66 -13.61 -6.07
CA PHE A 144 19.31 -13.55 -5.52
C PHE A 144 18.98 -14.74 -4.62
N PHE A 145 19.27 -15.97 -5.09
CA PHE A 145 19.05 -17.18 -4.29
C PHE A 145 20.02 -17.29 -3.10
N ASP A 146 21.24 -16.79 -3.22
CA ASP A 146 22.18 -16.79 -2.09
C ASP A 146 21.70 -15.84 -0.97
N VAL A 147 21.27 -14.62 -1.33
CA VAL A 147 20.66 -13.67 -0.38
C VAL A 147 19.36 -14.20 0.23
N LEU A 148 18.51 -14.84 -0.59
CA LEU A 148 17.22 -15.37 -0.13
C LEU A 148 17.38 -16.55 0.84
N ARG A 149 18.42 -17.37 0.68
CA ARG A 149 18.57 -18.64 1.37
C ARG A 149 19.64 -18.66 2.46
N ASN A 150 20.72 -17.92 2.28
CA ASN A 150 21.94 -18.04 3.06
C ASN A 150 22.45 -16.73 3.66
N PRO A 151 21.57 -15.82 4.18
CA PRO A 151 22.04 -14.58 4.79
C PRO A 151 22.91 -14.87 6.00
N ALA A 152 23.99 -14.11 6.15
CA ALA A 152 24.95 -14.31 7.25
C ALA A 152 24.65 -13.47 8.50
N PHE A 153 23.97 -12.32 8.33
CA PHE A 153 23.65 -11.38 9.41
C PHE A 153 24.88 -11.01 10.26
N ARG A 154 25.94 -10.52 9.61
CA ARG A 154 27.21 -10.21 10.28
C ARG A 154 27.06 -9.12 11.33
N GLU A 155 27.83 -9.23 12.41
CA GLU A 155 27.70 -8.35 13.58
C GLU A 155 28.01 -6.87 13.30
N GLU A 156 29.03 -6.54 12.48
CA GLU A 156 29.37 -5.14 12.23
C GLU A 156 28.28 -4.39 11.43
N PRO A 157 27.76 -4.90 10.31
CA PRO A 157 26.60 -4.29 9.65
C PRO A 157 25.36 -4.20 10.57
N LEU A 158 25.12 -5.22 11.39
CA LEU A 158 24.01 -5.24 12.33
C LEU A 158 24.14 -4.12 13.38
N LYS A 159 25.33 -3.93 13.95
CA LYS A 159 25.62 -2.86 14.90
C LYS A 159 25.37 -1.47 14.30
N LEU A 160 25.81 -1.25 13.06
CA LEU A 160 25.58 0.02 12.34
C LEU A 160 24.08 0.24 12.07
N ALA A 161 23.34 -0.79 11.65
CA ALA A 161 21.90 -0.71 11.42
C ALA A 161 21.16 -0.34 12.71
N LYS A 162 21.47 -1.00 13.84
CA LYS A 162 20.88 -0.68 15.14
C LYS A 162 21.11 0.78 15.53
N ALA A 163 22.35 1.27 15.43
CA ALA A 163 22.69 2.66 15.76
C ALA A 163 21.87 3.64 14.90
N ARG A 164 21.76 3.37 13.60
CA ARG A 164 20.98 4.20 12.68
C ARG A 164 19.48 4.17 13.01
N PHE A 165 18.89 3.01 13.31
CA PHE A 165 17.48 2.92 13.66
C PHE A 165 17.17 3.57 15.00
N VAL A 166 18.07 3.47 15.99
CA VAL A 166 17.95 4.20 17.26
C VAL A 166 18.00 5.70 17.04
N GLU A 167 18.86 6.19 16.14
CA GLU A 167 18.89 7.63 15.81
C GLU A 167 17.59 8.09 15.12
N GLN A 168 17.02 7.27 14.23
CA GLN A 168 15.74 7.56 13.60
C GLN A 168 14.58 7.62 14.60
N LEU A 169 14.63 6.90 15.72
CA LEU A 169 13.61 6.99 16.77
C LEU A 169 13.53 8.40 17.37
N ARG A 170 14.64 9.12 17.51
CA ARG A 170 14.66 10.49 18.04
C ARG A 170 13.80 11.45 17.21
N GLN A 171 13.71 11.21 15.92
CA GLN A 171 12.97 12.02 14.96
C GLN A 171 11.55 11.49 14.68
N ALA A 172 11.15 10.36 15.28
CA ALA A 172 9.88 9.70 14.98
C ALA A 172 8.64 10.53 15.37
N ASN A 173 8.81 11.50 16.29
CA ASN A 173 7.74 12.43 16.67
C ASN A 173 7.81 13.78 15.94
N ASP A 174 8.75 14.01 15.01
CA ASP A 174 8.90 15.31 14.35
C ASP A 174 7.80 15.55 13.30
N GLN A 175 7.42 14.51 12.58
CA GLN A 175 6.42 14.59 11.51
C GLN A 175 4.99 14.42 12.04
N PRO A 176 4.14 15.48 12.03
CA PRO A 176 2.80 15.43 12.61
C PRO A 176 1.89 14.36 11.96
N GLY A 177 2.02 14.15 10.64
CA GLY A 177 1.26 13.14 9.92
C GLY A 177 1.60 11.71 10.34
N THR A 178 2.89 11.43 10.64
CA THR A 178 3.34 10.12 11.14
C THR A 178 2.82 9.89 12.57
N VAL A 179 2.88 10.92 13.42
CA VAL A 179 2.31 10.88 14.76
C VAL A 179 0.81 10.60 14.69
N LEU A 180 0.08 11.35 13.83
CA LEU A 180 -1.36 11.17 13.63
C LEU A 180 -1.71 9.72 13.28
N SER A 181 -1.06 9.16 12.25
CA SER A 181 -1.35 7.80 11.77
C SER A 181 -1.07 6.75 12.83
N ARG A 182 0.09 6.84 13.50
CA ARG A 182 0.51 5.90 14.54
C ARG A 182 -0.45 5.90 15.73
N GLU A 183 -0.78 7.09 16.25
CA GLU A 183 -1.64 7.18 17.42
C GLU A 183 -3.11 6.87 17.09
N TYR A 184 -3.56 7.20 15.88
CA TYR A 184 -4.88 6.82 15.39
C TYR A 184 -5.02 5.28 15.34
N GLU A 185 -4.04 4.58 14.77
CA GLU A 185 -4.03 3.11 14.76
C GLU A 185 -3.96 2.54 16.19
N ARG A 186 -3.14 3.13 17.07
CA ARG A 186 -3.03 2.68 18.46
C ARG A 186 -4.38 2.76 19.20
N ILE A 187 -5.15 3.80 19.00
CA ILE A 187 -6.49 3.94 19.60
C ILE A 187 -7.45 2.91 19.01
N LEU A 188 -7.42 2.67 17.69
CA LEU A 188 -8.35 1.78 17.01
C LEU A 188 -8.05 0.30 17.24
N TYR A 189 -6.79 -0.10 17.20
CA TYR A 189 -6.40 -1.51 17.32
C TYR A 189 -6.02 -1.92 18.74
N GLY A 190 -5.68 -0.98 19.62
CA GLY A 190 -5.20 -1.28 20.97
C GLY A 190 -3.76 -1.81 20.99
N ASP A 191 -3.35 -2.42 22.10
CA ASP A 191 -2.00 -2.98 22.29
C ASP A 191 -1.92 -4.41 21.73
N ASN A 192 -1.49 -4.56 20.52
CA ASN A 192 -1.26 -5.85 19.86
C ASN A 192 -0.22 -5.73 18.74
N ALA A 193 0.04 -6.82 18.02
CA ALA A 193 1.08 -6.87 16.99
C ALA A 193 0.93 -5.82 15.87
N VAL A 194 -0.28 -5.31 15.63
CA VAL A 194 -0.53 -4.24 14.63
C VAL A 194 0.11 -2.92 15.06
N THR A 195 0.17 -2.66 16.36
CA THR A 195 0.52 -1.35 16.93
C THR A 195 1.81 -1.34 17.73
N TRP A 196 2.46 -2.49 17.92
CA TRP A 196 3.73 -2.53 18.63
C TRP A 196 4.79 -1.73 17.89
N GLN A 197 5.42 -0.83 18.62
CA GLN A 197 6.48 0.04 18.09
C GLN A 197 7.84 -0.41 18.65
N ALA A 198 8.86 -0.31 17.80
CA ALA A 198 10.22 -0.49 18.23
C ALA A 198 10.64 0.64 19.19
N THR A 199 11.44 0.30 20.17
CA THR A 199 12.11 1.24 21.10
C THR A 199 13.63 1.07 20.99
N LYS A 200 14.38 1.95 21.66
CA LYS A 200 15.83 1.77 21.77
C LYS A 200 16.18 0.38 22.33
N ALA A 201 15.51 -0.02 23.40
CA ALA A 201 15.78 -1.32 24.06
C ALA A 201 15.49 -2.51 23.13
N THR A 202 14.37 -2.47 22.37
CA THR A 202 14.06 -3.58 21.47
C THR A 202 15.01 -3.63 20.28
N PHE A 203 15.41 -2.48 19.68
CA PHE A 203 16.41 -2.47 18.61
C PHE A 203 17.78 -2.96 19.08
N GLU A 204 18.26 -2.49 20.24
CA GLU A 204 19.53 -2.94 20.81
C GLU A 204 19.50 -4.42 21.20
N GLY A 205 18.34 -4.92 21.62
CA GLY A 205 18.12 -6.31 22.03
C GLY A 205 18.02 -7.33 20.88
N VAL A 206 17.88 -6.91 19.62
CA VAL A 206 17.89 -7.85 18.48
C VAL A 206 19.32 -8.35 18.23
N THR A 207 19.50 -9.65 18.11
CA THR A 207 20.80 -10.30 17.83
C THR A 207 20.83 -10.92 16.43
N ALA A 208 22.02 -11.25 15.94
CA ALA A 208 22.16 -12.03 14.69
C ALA A 208 21.45 -13.38 14.81
N ALA A 209 21.47 -14.01 15.98
CA ALA A 209 20.75 -15.26 16.23
C ALA A 209 19.22 -15.09 16.12
N ASP A 210 18.65 -13.97 16.57
CA ASP A 210 17.23 -13.67 16.38
C ASP A 210 16.87 -13.57 14.91
N LEU A 211 17.70 -12.88 14.10
CA LEU A 211 17.51 -12.74 12.66
C LEU A 211 17.62 -14.09 11.94
N GLN A 212 18.62 -14.92 12.31
CA GLN A 212 18.80 -16.27 11.78
C GLN A 212 17.60 -17.15 12.12
N ALA A 213 17.11 -17.13 13.36
CA ALA A 213 15.96 -17.91 13.80
C ALA A 213 14.68 -17.49 13.05
N PHE A 214 14.46 -16.18 12.91
CA PHE A 214 13.32 -15.64 12.18
C PHE A 214 13.38 -15.99 10.68
N HIS A 215 14.55 -15.85 10.05
CA HIS A 215 14.78 -16.26 8.68
C HIS A 215 14.53 -17.75 8.50
N ALA A 216 15.15 -18.61 9.31
CA ALA A 216 15.00 -20.07 9.23
C ALA A 216 13.54 -20.52 9.39
N LYS A 217 12.74 -19.80 10.20
CA LYS A 217 11.32 -20.10 10.42
C LYS A 217 10.45 -19.79 9.21
N TYR A 218 10.70 -18.69 8.50
CA TYR A 218 9.79 -18.19 7.48
C TYR A 218 10.29 -18.33 6.04
N PHE A 219 11.61 -18.39 5.81
CA PHE A 219 12.19 -18.48 4.46
C PHE A 219 12.35 -19.94 4.03
N SER A 220 11.26 -20.55 3.62
CA SER A 220 11.22 -21.92 3.12
C SER A 220 10.46 -21.99 1.78
N PRO A 221 10.73 -22.98 0.93
CA PRO A 221 10.10 -23.08 -0.40
C PRO A 221 8.57 -22.99 -0.37
N ARG A 222 7.94 -23.62 0.60
CA ARG A 222 6.47 -23.64 0.72
C ARG A 222 5.89 -22.28 1.13
N ASN A 223 6.70 -21.42 1.72
CA ASN A 223 6.31 -20.12 2.22
C ASN A 223 6.70 -18.97 1.28
N VAL A 224 7.27 -19.32 0.11
CA VAL A 224 7.71 -18.38 -0.91
C VAL A 224 6.95 -18.58 -2.20
N ILE A 225 6.62 -17.48 -2.87
CA ILE A 225 6.08 -17.45 -4.23
C ILE A 225 6.95 -16.53 -5.07
N LEU A 226 7.44 -17.00 -6.20
CA LEU A 226 8.24 -16.20 -7.12
C LEU A 226 7.36 -15.57 -8.21
N ALA A 227 7.64 -14.33 -8.56
CA ALA A 227 7.18 -13.66 -9.77
C ALA A 227 8.41 -13.46 -10.68
N VAL A 228 8.40 -14.06 -11.87
CA VAL A 228 9.57 -14.10 -12.76
C VAL A 228 9.15 -13.64 -14.15
N SER A 229 9.85 -12.66 -14.72
CA SER A 229 9.60 -12.19 -16.08
C SER A 229 10.87 -11.69 -16.75
N GLY A 230 10.90 -11.70 -18.07
CA GLY A 230 11.99 -11.13 -18.83
C GLY A 230 12.39 -11.93 -20.05
N ASP A 231 13.53 -11.56 -20.63
CA ASP A 231 14.10 -12.19 -21.82
C ASP A 231 14.83 -13.48 -21.45
N PHE A 232 14.12 -14.58 -21.52
CA PHE A 232 14.63 -15.94 -21.29
C PHE A 232 13.72 -16.97 -21.93
N ALA A 233 14.23 -18.17 -22.16
CA ALA A 233 13.38 -19.32 -22.51
C ALA A 233 12.80 -19.95 -21.23
N LYS A 234 11.48 -20.11 -21.13
CA LYS A 234 10.77 -20.64 -19.95
C LYS A 234 11.33 -21.97 -19.43
N ALA A 235 11.71 -22.87 -20.34
CA ALA A 235 12.33 -24.13 -19.95
C ALA A 235 13.72 -23.98 -19.31
N ALA A 236 14.52 -23.02 -19.81
CA ALA A 236 15.87 -22.76 -19.30
C ALA A 236 15.78 -22.11 -17.89
N ILE A 237 14.97 -21.09 -17.71
CA ILE A 237 14.81 -20.45 -16.38
C ILE A 237 14.24 -21.43 -15.36
N LYS A 238 13.29 -22.31 -15.78
CA LYS A 238 12.77 -23.36 -14.90
C LYS A 238 13.90 -24.26 -14.40
N ALA A 239 14.75 -24.78 -15.29
CA ALA A 239 15.87 -25.64 -14.91
C ALA A 239 16.89 -24.93 -13.98
N LYS A 240 17.19 -23.65 -14.24
CA LYS A 240 18.06 -22.83 -13.37
C LYS A 240 17.49 -22.67 -11.96
N ILE A 241 16.20 -22.35 -11.85
CA ILE A 241 15.52 -22.22 -10.55
C ILE A 241 15.46 -23.58 -9.84
N ASP A 242 15.13 -24.69 -10.52
CA ASP A 242 15.14 -26.03 -9.94
C ASP A 242 16.52 -26.37 -9.31
N LYS A 243 17.60 -26.04 -10.03
CA LYS A 243 18.97 -26.25 -9.55
C LYS A 243 19.30 -25.39 -8.32
N LEU A 244 18.94 -24.12 -8.33
CA LEU A 244 19.21 -23.18 -7.24
C LEU A 244 18.31 -23.41 -6.01
N ALA A 245 17.10 -23.94 -6.22
CA ALA A 245 16.20 -24.33 -5.14
C ALA A 245 16.51 -25.73 -4.57
N ALA A 246 17.35 -26.53 -5.25
CA ALA A 246 17.72 -27.85 -4.76
C ALA A 246 18.34 -27.79 -3.36
N GLY A 247 17.93 -28.73 -2.50
CA GLY A 247 18.41 -28.79 -1.11
C GLY A 247 17.90 -27.66 -0.20
N TRP A 248 17.04 -26.76 -0.71
CA TRP A 248 16.38 -25.79 0.16
C TRP A 248 15.38 -26.51 1.08
N LYS A 249 15.65 -26.50 2.38
CA LYS A 249 14.87 -27.24 3.36
C LYS A 249 13.41 -26.75 3.38
N SER A 250 12.48 -27.65 3.12
CA SER A 250 11.04 -27.37 3.18
C SER A 250 10.58 -27.55 4.62
N GLY A 251 10.30 -26.45 5.29
CA GLY A 251 9.65 -26.42 6.60
C GLY A 251 8.21 -25.91 6.48
N ALA A 252 7.32 -26.34 7.38
CA ALA A 252 6.05 -25.67 7.56
C ALA A 252 6.24 -24.49 8.50
N ALA A 253 6.08 -23.26 7.99
CA ALA A 253 6.08 -22.09 8.83
C ALA A 253 4.86 -22.12 9.77
N SER A 254 5.09 -21.92 11.07
CA SER A 254 4.01 -21.68 12.03
C SER A 254 3.86 -20.19 12.27
N PHE A 255 2.65 -19.68 12.12
CA PHE A 255 2.36 -18.26 12.26
C PHE A 255 1.71 -17.99 13.61
N PRO A 256 2.05 -16.86 14.28
CA PRO A 256 1.29 -16.38 15.42
C PRO A 256 -0.17 -16.18 15.04
N ALA A 257 -1.08 -16.41 15.98
CA ALA A 257 -2.48 -16.07 15.79
C ALA A 257 -2.63 -14.56 15.65
N LEU A 258 -3.41 -14.14 14.65
CA LEU A 258 -3.74 -12.72 14.49
C LEU A 258 -4.73 -12.28 15.58
N PRO A 259 -4.68 -11.01 16.01
CA PRO A 259 -5.68 -10.45 16.91
C PRO A 259 -7.10 -10.63 16.35
N LYS A 260 -8.04 -11.07 17.19
CA LYS A 260 -9.45 -11.27 16.79
C LYS A 260 -10.40 -10.28 17.44
N ALA A 261 -9.96 -9.63 18.50
CA ALA A 261 -10.74 -8.65 19.23
C ALA A 261 -9.95 -7.33 19.30
N PHE A 262 -10.66 -6.24 19.06
CA PHE A 262 -10.11 -4.90 19.10
C PHE A 262 -10.92 -4.04 20.06
N PRO A 263 -10.33 -3.02 20.67
CA PRO A 263 -11.06 -2.12 21.55
C PRO A 263 -12.18 -1.41 20.80
N THR A 264 -13.20 -1.01 21.53
CA THR A 264 -14.21 -0.06 21.07
C THR A 264 -13.90 1.27 21.76
N PRO A 265 -13.13 2.15 21.14
CA PRO A 265 -12.78 3.43 21.76
C PRO A 265 -14.04 4.30 21.95
N GLU A 266 -14.05 5.11 23.00
CA GLU A 266 -15.11 6.10 23.20
C GLU A 266 -15.11 7.08 22.03
N PRO A 267 -16.27 7.35 21.37
CA PRO A 267 -16.32 8.36 20.32
C PRO A 267 -15.99 9.75 20.87
N GLY A 268 -15.22 10.54 20.11
CA GLY A 268 -14.84 11.87 20.54
C GLY A 268 -13.56 12.38 19.90
N VAL A 269 -13.06 13.48 20.43
CA VAL A 269 -11.83 14.15 19.96
C VAL A 269 -10.66 13.67 20.80
N TYR A 270 -9.67 13.09 20.12
CA TYR A 270 -8.39 12.66 20.69
C TYR A 270 -7.32 13.65 20.24
N PHE A 271 -6.88 14.50 21.16
CA PHE A 271 -6.01 15.62 20.82
C PHE A 271 -4.58 15.40 21.29
N ILE A 272 -3.64 15.56 20.37
CA ILE A 272 -2.20 15.55 20.63
C ILE A 272 -1.66 16.96 20.42
N GLN A 273 -1.12 17.54 21.49
CA GLN A 273 -0.53 18.88 21.48
C GLN A 273 0.79 18.88 20.69
N LYS A 274 0.86 19.74 19.68
CA LYS A 274 2.09 20.06 18.96
C LYS A 274 2.05 21.52 18.49
N ALA A 275 3.06 22.30 18.84
CA ALA A 275 3.14 23.74 18.51
C ALA A 275 3.41 23.94 16.99
N ILE A 276 2.36 23.83 16.20
CA ILE A 276 2.36 24.00 14.74
C ILE A 276 1.14 24.79 14.30
N ASN A 277 1.24 25.46 13.15
CA ASN A 277 0.18 26.36 12.64
C ASN A 277 -0.93 25.65 11.83
N GLN A 278 -0.84 24.33 11.72
CA GLN A 278 -1.83 23.48 11.05
C GLN A 278 -2.32 22.38 11.97
N GLY A 279 -3.56 21.92 11.73
CA GLY A 279 -4.10 20.72 12.34
C GLY A 279 -4.11 19.58 11.32
N TYR A 280 -3.58 18.45 11.74
CA TYR A 280 -3.63 17.17 11.03
C TYR A 280 -4.74 16.33 11.66
N VAL A 281 -5.68 15.88 10.85
CA VAL A 281 -6.90 15.23 11.34
C VAL A 281 -7.12 13.90 10.63
N SER A 282 -7.48 12.87 11.40
CA SER A 282 -8.12 11.64 10.93
C SER A 282 -9.36 11.36 11.75
N LEU A 283 -10.49 11.06 11.10
CA LEU A 283 -11.75 10.76 11.78
C LEU A 283 -12.41 9.52 11.19
N GLY A 284 -12.74 8.55 12.02
CA GLY A 284 -13.35 7.29 11.59
C GLY A 284 -13.20 6.19 12.64
N HIS A 285 -13.11 4.95 12.17
CA HIS A 285 -13.17 3.75 13.00
C HIS A 285 -12.53 2.56 12.25
N LEU A 286 -12.54 1.36 12.85
CA LEU A 286 -12.16 0.13 12.14
C LEU A 286 -13.13 -0.11 10.97
N GLY A 287 -12.58 -0.52 9.85
CA GLY A 287 -13.30 -0.82 8.62
C GLY A 287 -13.55 -2.32 8.44
N LEU A 288 -13.28 -2.82 7.25
CA LEU A 288 -13.54 -4.20 6.86
C LEU A 288 -12.25 -4.90 6.40
N GLU A 289 -12.29 -6.23 6.37
CA GLU A 289 -11.24 -7.06 5.82
C GLU A 289 -11.27 -7.05 4.29
N ASP A 290 -10.16 -7.38 3.66
CA ASP A 290 -10.01 -7.42 2.19
C ASP A 290 -10.78 -8.58 1.51
N THR A 291 -11.27 -9.54 2.31
CA THR A 291 -12.11 -10.66 1.86
C THR A 291 -13.62 -10.41 2.02
N ASN A 292 -14.00 -9.24 2.56
CA ASN A 292 -15.39 -8.88 2.77
C ASN A 292 -16.17 -8.85 1.43
N PRO A 293 -17.37 -9.50 1.35
CA PRO A 293 -18.16 -9.54 0.11
C PRO A 293 -18.60 -8.16 -0.37
N ASP A 294 -18.66 -7.15 0.50
CA ASP A 294 -19.05 -5.79 0.18
C ASP A 294 -17.89 -4.92 -0.37
N TYR A 295 -16.68 -5.52 -0.47
CA TYR A 295 -15.46 -4.82 -0.88
C TYR A 295 -15.64 -3.93 -2.11
N PHE A 296 -16.24 -4.46 -3.20
CA PHE A 296 -16.38 -3.71 -4.45
C PHE A 296 -17.37 -2.54 -4.32
N ALA A 297 -18.47 -2.74 -3.61
CA ALA A 297 -19.43 -1.67 -3.35
C ALA A 297 -18.83 -0.57 -2.45
N VAL A 298 -18.03 -0.96 -1.44
CA VAL A 298 -17.32 -0.01 -0.57
C VAL A 298 -16.25 0.75 -1.33
N GLN A 299 -15.57 0.13 -2.30
CA GLN A 299 -14.61 0.83 -3.17
C GLN A 299 -15.30 1.93 -3.99
N VAL A 300 -16.41 1.62 -4.66
CA VAL A 300 -17.18 2.60 -5.44
C VAL A 300 -17.73 3.71 -4.53
N MET A 301 -18.32 3.35 -3.40
CA MET A 301 -18.83 4.30 -2.41
C MET A 301 -17.75 5.25 -1.92
N ASN A 302 -16.58 4.71 -1.52
CA ASN A 302 -15.48 5.55 -1.02
C ASN A 302 -14.88 6.45 -2.10
N PHE A 303 -14.83 5.98 -3.36
CA PHE A 303 -14.41 6.83 -4.47
C PHE A 303 -15.27 8.08 -4.55
N ILE A 304 -16.60 7.92 -4.51
CA ILE A 304 -17.56 9.03 -4.54
C ILE A 304 -17.40 9.93 -3.31
N LEU A 305 -17.23 9.33 -2.13
CA LEU A 305 -17.15 10.07 -0.87
C LEU A 305 -15.92 10.97 -0.78
N GLY A 306 -14.71 10.40 -0.95
CA GLY A 306 -13.48 11.14 -0.73
C GLY A 306 -12.23 10.53 -1.37
N GLY A 307 -12.34 9.35 -2.01
CA GLY A 307 -11.22 8.66 -2.65
C GLY A 307 -10.96 9.07 -4.10
N GLY A 308 -11.95 9.66 -4.77
CA GLY A 308 -11.91 10.03 -6.20
C GLY A 308 -11.25 11.37 -6.50
N SER A 309 -10.30 11.80 -5.69
CA SER A 309 -9.58 13.07 -5.88
C SER A 309 -10.55 14.25 -6.10
N PHE A 310 -10.35 15.05 -7.14
CA PHE A 310 -11.15 16.27 -7.42
C PHE A 310 -12.64 16.03 -7.69
N THR A 311 -13.03 14.83 -8.05
CA THR A 311 -14.43 14.48 -8.34
C THR A 311 -15.21 14.00 -7.12
N SER A 312 -14.52 13.78 -5.98
CA SER A 312 -15.15 13.29 -4.76
C SER A 312 -15.83 14.40 -3.94
N ARG A 313 -16.88 14.04 -3.21
CA ARG A 313 -17.69 14.98 -2.44
C ARG A 313 -16.88 15.76 -1.41
N ILE A 314 -16.04 15.07 -0.62
CA ILE A 314 -15.19 15.71 0.41
C ILE A 314 -14.21 16.68 -0.24
N THR A 315 -13.55 16.29 -1.33
CA THR A 315 -12.58 17.17 -1.99
C THR A 315 -13.26 18.38 -2.60
N THR A 316 -14.39 18.19 -3.27
CA THR A 316 -15.19 19.30 -3.80
C THR A 316 -15.56 20.26 -2.69
N LYS A 317 -16.12 19.75 -1.57
CA LYS A 317 -16.59 20.60 -0.48
C LYS A 317 -15.46 21.31 0.26
N VAL A 318 -14.43 20.57 0.68
CA VAL A 318 -13.37 21.11 1.55
C VAL A 318 -12.36 21.95 0.77
N ARG A 319 -12.01 21.51 -0.46
CA ARG A 319 -10.98 22.18 -1.27
C ARG A 319 -11.58 23.19 -2.25
N SER A 320 -12.51 22.73 -3.12
CA SER A 320 -12.98 23.57 -4.23
C SER A 320 -13.92 24.67 -3.75
N ASP A 321 -14.91 24.34 -2.89
CA ASP A 321 -15.90 25.30 -2.41
C ASP A 321 -15.34 26.19 -1.31
N GLU A 322 -14.59 25.61 -0.35
CA GLU A 322 -14.19 26.29 0.88
C GLU A 322 -12.71 26.68 0.95
N GLY A 323 -11.87 26.16 0.06
CA GLY A 323 -10.45 26.50 -0.01
C GLY A 323 -9.63 26.16 1.23
N LEU A 324 -10.07 25.16 2.03
CA LEU A 324 -9.49 24.91 3.35
C LEU A 324 -8.22 24.05 3.31
N SER A 325 -8.08 23.19 2.30
CA SER A 325 -7.03 22.18 2.30
C SER A 325 -6.63 21.75 0.89
N TYR A 326 -5.38 21.33 0.74
CA TYR A 326 -4.89 20.59 -0.43
C TYR A 326 -4.76 19.09 -0.17
N ASN A 327 -4.88 18.64 1.09
CA ASN A 327 -4.77 17.24 1.50
C ASN A 327 -5.98 16.85 2.36
N GLN A 328 -7.01 16.34 1.72
CA GLN A 328 -8.26 15.92 2.32
C GLN A 328 -8.88 14.76 1.52
N GLY A 329 -9.78 14.02 2.15
CA GLY A 329 -10.50 12.93 1.49
C GLY A 329 -11.03 11.90 2.46
N SER A 330 -11.35 10.72 1.93
CA SER A 330 -11.65 9.53 2.73
C SER A 330 -10.93 8.30 2.19
N ARG A 331 -10.71 7.34 3.07
CA ARG A 331 -10.01 6.10 2.73
C ARG A 331 -10.60 4.92 3.51
N PHE A 332 -10.80 3.82 2.82
CA PHE A 332 -10.86 2.49 3.41
C PHE A 332 -9.51 1.81 3.18
N THR A 333 -8.83 1.44 4.24
CA THR A 333 -7.67 0.53 4.15
C THR A 333 -8.17 -0.90 4.27
N TYR A 334 -7.40 -1.82 3.72
CA TYR A 334 -7.70 -3.25 3.78
C TYR A 334 -6.45 -3.98 4.25
N ARG A 335 -6.63 -4.92 5.16
CA ARG A 335 -5.53 -5.74 5.68
C ARG A 335 -5.84 -7.21 5.45
N TRP A 336 -4.85 -7.97 5.12
CA TRP A 336 -5.00 -9.41 4.93
C TRP A 336 -5.27 -10.12 6.25
N GLY A 337 -6.52 -10.61 6.44
CA GLY A 337 -6.97 -11.32 7.62
C GLY A 337 -7.17 -10.46 8.87
N LEU A 338 -7.26 -9.14 8.72
CA LEU A 338 -7.54 -8.17 9.76
C LEU A 338 -8.46 -7.08 9.21
N PRO A 339 -9.33 -6.48 10.03
CA PRO A 339 -10.04 -5.30 9.60
C PRO A 339 -9.06 -4.17 9.32
N GLY A 340 -9.24 -3.48 8.21
CA GLY A 340 -8.58 -2.21 7.94
C GLY A 340 -9.23 -1.07 8.71
N THR A 341 -9.01 0.17 8.27
CA THR A 341 -9.65 1.36 8.86
C THR A 341 -10.51 2.08 7.81
N PHE A 342 -11.59 2.69 8.25
CA PHE A 342 -12.24 3.80 7.56
C PHE A 342 -11.79 5.11 8.18
N SER A 343 -11.38 6.07 7.37
CA SER A 343 -11.06 7.43 7.83
C SER A 343 -11.38 8.49 6.80
N GLY A 344 -12.01 9.59 7.25
CA GLY A 344 -11.88 10.88 6.63
C GLY A 344 -10.60 11.54 7.14
N TYR A 345 -9.97 12.36 6.33
CA TYR A 345 -8.74 13.05 6.73
C TYR A 345 -8.69 14.47 6.14
N VAL A 346 -8.01 15.36 6.86
CA VAL A 346 -7.73 16.73 6.39
C VAL A 346 -6.51 17.30 7.09
N GLN A 347 -5.72 18.08 6.35
CA GLN A 347 -4.66 18.92 6.87
C GLN A 347 -5.03 20.38 6.57
N THR A 348 -5.26 21.21 7.59
CA THR A 348 -5.75 22.57 7.41
C THR A 348 -5.16 23.52 8.46
N LYS A 349 -5.41 24.83 8.32
CA LYS A 349 -5.00 25.81 9.33
C LYS A 349 -5.65 25.49 10.68
N SER A 350 -4.93 25.69 11.77
CA SER A 350 -5.43 25.41 13.14
C SER A 350 -6.81 26.00 13.39
N SER A 351 -7.06 27.26 12.99
CA SER A 351 -8.35 27.95 13.19
C SER A 351 -9.52 27.39 12.36
N THR A 352 -9.25 26.53 11.38
CA THR A 352 -10.28 25.94 10.50
C THR A 352 -10.50 24.44 10.73
N VAL A 353 -9.81 23.84 11.71
CA VAL A 353 -9.90 22.40 12.01
C VAL A 353 -11.33 21.96 12.31
N GLY A 354 -12.02 22.64 13.24
CA GLY A 354 -13.40 22.31 13.61
C GLY A 354 -14.35 22.41 12.42
N TYR A 355 -14.18 23.44 11.59
CA TYR A 355 -14.99 23.62 10.38
C TYR A 355 -14.76 22.51 9.36
N ALA A 356 -13.52 22.18 9.05
CA ALA A 356 -13.18 21.12 8.10
C ALA A 356 -13.72 19.76 8.57
N ILE A 357 -13.64 19.44 9.86
CA ILE A 357 -14.22 18.21 10.43
C ILE A 357 -15.73 18.19 10.24
N SER A 358 -16.42 19.32 10.50
CA SER A 358 -17.88 19.41 10.36
C SER A 358 -18.33 19.15 8.91
N LEU A 359 -17.60 19.67 7.93
CA LEU A 359 -17.85 19.44 6.52
C LEU A 359 -17.68 17.96 6.14
N ILE A 360 -16.60 17.32 6.58
CA ILE A 360 -16.38 15.90 6.32
C ILE A 360 -17.47 15.04 6.95
N ARG A 361 -17.87 15.33 8.20
CA ARG A 361 -18.99 14.62 8.86
C ARG A 361 -20.31 14.81 8.12
N ALA A 362 -20.56 16.01 7.61
CA ALA A 362 -21.76 16.27 6.81
C ALA A 362 -21.78 15.41 5.53
N GLU A 363 -20.63 15.21 4.86
CA GLU A 363 -20.56 14.33 3.70
C GLU A 363 -20.68 12.82 4.08
N PHE A 364 -20.22 12.42 5.26
CA PHE A 364 -20.49 11.09 5.80
C PHE A 364 -21.99 10.84 6.00
N ASP A 365 -22.70 11.81 6.57
CA ASP A 365 -24.14 11.74 6.76
C ASP A 365 -24.89 11.78 5.43
N ARG A 366 -24.43 12.61 4.50
CA ARG A 366 -25.05 12.79 3.19
C ARG A 366 -25.01 11.51 2.37
N ILE A 367 -23.86 10.84 2.25
CA ILE A 367 -23.74 9.59 1.46
C ILE A 367 -24.54 8.44 2.04
N ARG A 368 -24.81 8.46 3.36
CA ARG A 368 -25.70 7.49 4.04
C ARG A 368 -27.18 7.77 3.79
N LYS A 369 -27.58 9.02 3.67
CA LYS A 369 -28.98 9.45 3.62
C LYS A 369 -29.50 9.70 2.20
N GLU A 370 -28.64 10.18 1.33
CA GLU A 370 -29.00 10.58 -0.03
C GLU A 370 -28.43 9.61 -1.07
N PRO A 371 -29.20 9.24 -2.09
CA PRO A 371 -28.69 8.45 -3.19
C PRO A 371 -27.61 9.23 -3.95
N VAL A 372 -26.64 8.52 -4.50
CA VAL A 372 -25.62 9.10 -5.38
C VAL A 372 -26.23 9.38 -6.77
N SER A 373 -25.72 10.37 -7.47
CA SER A 373 -26.15 10.73 -8.82
C SER A 373 -25.64 9.72 -9.86
N ASP A 374 -26.22 9.75 -11.10
CA ASP A 374 -25.73 8.95 -12.21
C ASP A 374 -24.30 9.32 -12.60
N ALA A 375 -23.99 10.61 -12.61
CA ALA A 375 -22.67 11.13 -12.93
C ALA A 375 -21.59 10.67 -11.92
N GLU A 376 -21.91 10.65 -10.61
CA GLU A 376 -20.99 10.12 -9.59
C GLU A 376 -20.75 8.63 -9.78
N MET A 377 -21.80 7.85 -10.08
CA MET A 377 -21.67 6.41 -10.36
C MET A 377 -20.86 6.14 -11.61
N GLU A 378 -21.15 6.84 -12.70
CA GLU A 378 -20.44 6.70 -13.98
C GLU A 378 -18.96 7.01 -13.80
N THR A 379 -18.63 8.13 -13.15
CA THR A 379 -17.24 8.52 -12.88
C THR A 379 -16.52 7.47 -12.04
N ALA A 380 -17.12 6.98 -10.97
CA ALA A 380 -16.51 5.98 -10.10
C ALA A 380 -16.32 4.63 -10.80
N ILE A 381 -17.33 4.15 -11.51
CA ILE A 381 -17.24 2.89 -12.25
C ILE A 381 -16.20 2.99 -13.36
N ASN A 382 -16.23 4.04 -14.18
CA ASN A 382 -15.27 4.23 -15.26
C ASN A 382 -13.84 4.31 -14.75
N TYR A 383 -13.60 5.01 -13.64
CA TYR A 383 -12.27 5.03 -13.02
C TYR A 383 -11.72 3.62 -12.76
N TYR A 384 -12.50 2.75 -12.12
CA TYR A 384 -12.05 1.39 -11.82
C TYR A 384 -11.95 0.50 -13.06
N LEU A 385 -12.77 0.72 -14.07
CA LEU A 385 -12.74 -0.06 -15.32
C LEU A 385 -11.54 0.32 -16.19
N GLU A 386 -11.23 1.61 -16.28
CA GLU A 386 -10.15 2.12 -17.13
C GLU A 386 -8.78 1.95 -16.47
N SER A 387 -8.66 2.23 -15.16
CA SER A 387 -7.41 2.00 -14.42
C SER A 387 -7.09 0.53 -14.14
N PHE A 388 -8.05 -0.38 -14.39
CA PHE A 388 -7.83 -1.81 -14.15
C PHE A 388 -6.64 -2.38 -14.92
N ALA A 389 -6.44 -1.96 -16.17
CA ALA A 389 -5.34 -2.43 -17.01
C ALA A 389 -3.96 -1.99 -16.50
N ASP A 390 -3.89 -0.93 -15.68
CA ASP A 390 -2.63 -0.42 -15.11
C ASP A 390 -1.90 -1.46 -14.26
N GLY A 391 -2.65 -2.35 -13.62
CA GLY A 391 -2.10 -3.47 -12.85
C GLY A 391 -1.39 -4.55 -13.70
N PHE A 392 -1.50 -4.48 -15.03
CA PHE A 392 -1.01 -5.47 -15.99
C PHE A 392 -0.15 -4.85 -17.11
N GLN A 393 0.37 -3.64 -16.91
CA GLN A 393 1.16 -2.88 -17.90
C GLN A 393 2.47 -3.57 -18.29
N SER A 394 3.01 -4.46 -17.46
CA SER A 394 4.22 -5.21 -17.74
C SER A 394 4.08 -6.68 -17.33
N ALA A 395 4.92 -7.54 -17.91
CA ALA A 395 5.01 -8.93 -17.51
C ALA A 395 5.30 -9.08 -16.02
N GLN A 396 6.21 -8.26 -15.46
CA GLN A 396 6.53 -8.29 -14.03
C GLN A 396 5.33 -7.89 -13.16
N ALA A 397 4.61 -6.81 -13.48
CA ALA A 397 3.41 -6.41 -12.75
C ALA A 397 2.33 -7.49 -12.78
N THR A 398 2.15 -8.15 -13.93
CA THR A 398 1.23 -9.26 -14.11
C THR A 398 1.59 -10.45 -13.22
N MET A 399 2.86 -10.89 -13.26
CA MET A 399 3.32 -12.01 -12.43
C MET A 399 3.24 -11.69 -10.93
N MET A 400 3.54 -10.46 -10.53
CA MET A 400 3.37 -9.98 -9.15
C MET A 400 1.91 -9.99 -8.72
N SER A 401 0.99 -9.55 -9.57
CA SER A 401 -0.44 -9.60 -9.30
C SER A 401 -0.91 -11.04 -9.04
N PHE A 402 -0.46 -12.01 -9.83
CA PHE A 402 -0.81 -13.42 -9.65
C PHE A 402 -0.16 -14.04 -8.41
N ALA A 403 1.10 -13.70 -8.14
CA ALA A 403 1.77 -14.13 -6.91
C ALA A 403 1.07 -13.60 -5.65
N ASN A 404 0.61 -12.36 -5.67
CA ASN A 404 -0.17 -11.77 -4.58
C ASN A 404 -1.55 -12.43 -4.40
N LEU A 405 -2.25 -12.81 -5.48
CA LEU A 405 -3.50 -13.57 -5.38
C LEU A 405 -3.27 -14.88 -4.62
N GLU A 406 -2.27 -15.65 -5.02
CA GLU A 406 -1.97 -16.94 -4.38
C GLU A 406 -1.45 -16.76 -2.95
N MET A 407 -0.63 -15.73 -2.69
CA MET A 407 -0.12 -15.41 -1.35
C MET A 407 -1.24 -15.08 -0.37
N THR A 408 -2.23 -14.30 -0.81
CA THR A 408 -3.36 -13.86 0.02
C THR A 408 -4.54 -14.84 0.03
N GLY A 409 -4.45 -15.93 -0.73
CA GLY A 409 -5.51 -16.94 -0.83
C GLY A 409 -6.76 -16.46 -1.58
N LYS A 410 -6.65 -15.39 -2.38
CA LYS A 410 -7.75 -14.94 -3.24
C LYS A 410 -7.97 -15.90 -4.40
N PRO A 411 -9.21 -16.04 -4.91
CA PRO A 411 -9.50 -16.91 -6.06
C PRO A 411 -8.68 -16.53 -7.30
N MET A 412 -8.22 -17.52 -8.06
CA MET A 412 -7.42 -17.27 -9.28
C MET A 412 -8.18 -16.52 -10.37
N ASP A 413 -9.50 -16.53 -10.34
CA ASP A 413 -10.37 -15.79 -11.26
C ASP A 413 -10.70 -14.36 -10.75
N TYR A 414 -10.09 -13.92 -9.65
CA TYR A 414 -10.37 -12.63 -9.02
C TYR A 414 -10.30 -11.46 -10.02
N TYR A 415 -9.22 -11.38 -10.78
CA TYR A 415 -9.06 -10.30 -11.77
C TYR A 415 -9.99 -10.44 -12.98
N ARG A 416 -10.32 -11.65 -13.38
CA ARG A 416 -11.29 -11.89 -14.48
C ARG A 416 -12.69 -11.44 -14.11
N THR A 417 -13.06 -11.52 -12.84
CA THR A 417 -14.36 -11.12 -12.32
C THR A 417 -14.40 -9.68 -11.76
N PHE A 418 -13.24 -9.03 -11.62
CA PHE A 418 -13.14 -7.70 -11.02
C PHE A 418 -14.02 -6.67 -11.71
N ARG A 419 -13.88 -6.53 -13.04
CA ARG A 419 -14.62 -5.54 -13.82
C ARG A 419 -16.13 -5.75 -13.74
N SER A 420 -16.60 -6.98 -13.90
CA SER A 420 -18.03 -7.30 -13.80
C SER A 420 -18.59 -7.05 -12.39
N ARG A 421 -17.81 -7.29 -11.34
CA ARG A 421 -18.20 -6.98 -9.94
C ARG A 421 -18.32 -5.48 -9.71
N ILE A 422 -17.40 -4.66 -10.25
CA ILE A 422 -17.51 -3.19 -10.20
C ILE A 422 -18.74 -2.72 -10.98
N GLN A 423 -18.96 -3.21 -12.19
CA GLN A 423 -20.13 -2.84 -13.03
C GLN A 423 -21.47 -3.23 -12.40
N ALA A 424 -21.50 -4.29 -11.60
CA ALA A 424 -22.71 -4.74 -10.90
C ALA A 424 -23.09 -3.87 -9.69
N VAL A 425 -22.25 -2.92 -9.27
CA VAL A 425 -22.56 -2.04 -8.15
C VAL A 425 -23.64 -1.05 -8.54
N THR A 426 -24.75 -1.02 -7.78
CA THR A 426 -25.87 -0.10 -8.01
C THR A 426 -25.84 1.07 -7.02
N LYS A 427 -26.56 2.14 -7.31
CA LYS A 427 -26.75 3.28 -6.38
C LYS A 427 -27.33 2.84 -5.03
N ALA A 428 -28.34 1.94 -5.05
CA ALA A 428 -28.92 1.39 -3.84
C ALA A 428 -27.87 0.62 -3.02
N ARG A 429 -26.97 -0.13 -3.69
CA ARG A 429 -25.90 -0.84 -3.02
C ARG A 429 -24.85 0.10 -2.42
N VAL A 430 -24.52 1.20 -3.09
CA VAL A 430 -23.65 2.26 -2.57
C VAL A 430 -24.23 2.84 -1.27
N GLN A 431 -25.51 3.17 -1.24
CA GLN A 431 -26.18 3.70 -0.06
C GLN A 431 -26.25 2.67 1.08
N GLU A 432 -26.56 1.42 0.76
CA GLU A 432 -26.58 0.32 1.74
C GLU A 432 -25.23 0.15 2.43
N VAL A 433 -24.13 0.08 1.67
CA VAL A 433 -22.80 -0.08 2.26
C VAL A 433 -22.35 1.18 2.99
N ALA A 434 -22.77 2.37 2.56
CA ALA A 434 -22.52 3.59 3.32
C ALA A 434 -23.21 3.57 4.68
N GLN A 435 -24.46 3.13 4.75
CA GLN A 435 -25.19 2.95 6.02
C GLN A 435 -24.54 1.88 6.91
N LYS A 436 -24.08 0.78 6.31
CA LYS A 436 -23.50 -0.37 7.00
C LYS A 436 -22.11 -0.13 7.54
N TYR A 437 -21.27 0.66 6.84
CA TYR A 437 -19.83 0.77 7.12
C TYR A 437 -19.34 2.18 7.47
N ILE A 438 -20.18 3.20 7.45
CA ILE A 438 -19.82 4.55 7.90
C ILE A 438 -20.63 4.88 9.15
N HIS A 439 -19.95 5.09 10.28
CA HIS A 439 -20.55 5.35 11.58
C HIS A 439 -20.01 6.67 12.18
N PRO A 440 -20.55 7.84 11.77
CA PRO A 440 -20.06 9.12 12.24
C PRO A 440 -20.21 9.31 13.76
N ASP A 441 -21.20 8.64 14.35
CA ASP A 441 -21.50 8.61 15.79
C ASP A 441 -20.49 7.78 16.61
N LYS A 442 -19.75 6.86 15.96
CA LYS A 442 -18.71 6.02 16.59
C LYS A 442 -17.29 6.46 16.24
N ALA A 443 -17.15 7.59 15.54
CA ALA A 443 -15.86 8.03 15.04
C ALA A 443 -14.93 8.52 16.14
N VAL A 444 -13.69 8.02 16.11
CA VAL A 444 -12.55 8.64 16.77
C VAL A 444 -12.09 9.80 15.89
N ILE A 445 -11.99 11.00 16.43
CA ILE A 445 -11.47 12.18 15.75
C ILE A 445 -10.10 12.47 16.32
N MET A 446 -9.04 11.97 15.68
CA MET A 446 -7.65 12.24 16.10
C MET A 446 -7.19 13.56 15.49
N ILE A 447 -6.65 14.45 16.33
CA ILE A 447 -6.10 15.74 15.93
C ILE A 447 -4.67 15.87 16.47
N VAL A 448 -3.73 16.23 15.60
CA VAL A 448 -2.38 16.68 15.98
C VAL A 448 -2.23 18.14 15.59
N GLY A 449 -1.99 19.02 16.53
CA GLY A 449 -1.91 20.46 16.29
C GLY A 449 -1.72 21.27 17.57
N ASP A 450 -1.78 22.59 17.44
CA ASP A 450 -1.80 23.49 18.58
C ASP A 450 -3.25 23.62 19.11
N PHE A 451 -3.43 23.24 20.38
CA PHE A 451 -4.77 23.13 20.97
C PHE A 451 -5.53 24.47 20.99
N GLU A 452 -4.89 25.53 21.46
CA GLU A 452 -5.57 26.80 21.66
C GLU A 452 -6.17 27.40 20.35
N PRO A 453 -5.40 27.53 19.24
CA PRO A 453 -5.99 28.04 18.01
C PRO A 453 -6.97 27.04 17.38
N CYS A 454 -6.77 25.71 17.51
CA CYS A 454 -7.74 24.72 17.05
C CYS A 454 -9.05 24.79 17.83
N ASN A 455 -8.97 24.94 19.14
CA ASN A 455 -10.14 25.03 20.05
C ASN A 455 -10.89 26.36 19.94
N LYS A 456 -10.17 27.47 19.73
CA LYS A 456 -10.80 28.78 19.51
C LYS A 456 -11.61 28.79 18.20
N GLY A 457 -11.14 28.10 17.17
CA GLY A 457 -11.76 28.10 15.85
C GLY A 457 -11.64 29.44 15.12
N GLY A 458 -12.48 29.62 14.10
CA GLY A 458 -12.57 30.82 13.26
C GLY A 458 -14.02 31.24 13.01
N ASP A 459 -14.24 32.24 12.14
CA ASP A 459 -15.56 32.85 11.89
C ASP A 459 -16.63 31.83 11.47
N LYS A 460 -16.29 30.86 10.61
CA LYS A 460 -17.22 29.81 10.12
C LYS A 460 -17.49 28.71 11.17
N TRP A 461 -16.61 28.56 12.13
CA TRP A 461 -16.74 27.65 13.26
C TRP A 461 -16.21 28.32 14.53
N PRO A 462 -16.94 29.19 15.13
CA PRO A 462 -16.55 29.80 16.40
C PRO A 462 -16.82 28.81 17.53
N GLY A 463 -15.78 28.50 18.25
CA GLY A 463 -15.96 27.82 19.49
C GLY A 463 -15.37 26.44 19.61
N PRO A 464 -15.54 25.82 20.78
CA PRO A 464 -14.65 24.77 21.21
C PRO A 464 -14.84 23.47 20.44
N LEU A 465 -13.77 22.69 20.40
CA LEU A 465 -13.73 21.36 19.77
C LEU A 465 -14.65 20.35 20.47
N ASP A 466 -15.07 20.59 21.71
CA ASP A 466 -16.00 19.74 22.44
C ASP A 466 -17.40 19.67 21.79
N LYS A 467 -17.75 20.59 20.89
CA LYS A 467 -18.94 20.49 20.03
C LYS A 467 -18.88 19.30 19.07
N LEU A 468 -17.67 18.77 18.81
CA LEU A 468 -17.45 17.59 17.99
C LEU A 468 -17.53 16.28 18.78
N GLY A 469 -17.46 16.36 20.12
CA GLY A 469 -17.47 15.27 21.07
C GLY A 469 -16.55 15.51 22.26
N ARG A 470 -16.57 14.63 23.23
CA ARG A 470 -15.68 14.71 24.41
C ARG A 470 -14.22 14.79 23.96
N ILE A 471 -13.43 15.67 24.62
CA ILE A 471 -12.01 15.84 24.33
C ILE A 471 -11.18 14.95 25.25
N HIS A 472 -10.39 14.08 24.65
CA HIS A 472 -9.36 13.25 25.28
C HIS A 472 -7.99 13.82 24.91
N LYS A 473 -7.27 14.40 25.87
CA LYS A 473 -5.89 14.83 25.65
C LYS A 473 -4.98 13.60 25.72
N ILE A 474 -4.24 13.36 24.66
CA ILE A 474 -3.36 12.20 24.52
C ILE A 474 -1.91 12.64 24.65
N ASN A 475 -1.18 12.01 25.56
CA ASN A 475 0.24 12.19 25.66
C ASN A 475 0.94 11.44 24.53
N LEU A 476 1.95 12.08 23.93
CA LEU A 476 2.84 11.41 22.99
C LEU A 476 3.58 10.27 23.69
N ILE A 477 3.79 9.20 22.93
CA ILE A 477 4.73 8.15 23.34
C ILE A 477 6.15 8.59 22.97
N ASP A 478 7.07 8.52 23.92
CA ASP A 478 8.49 8.66 23.64
C ASP A 478 8.98 7.44 22.84
N PRO A 479 9.39 7.62 21.59
CA PRO A 479 9.82 6.51 20.75
C PRO A 479 11.07 5.81 21.29
N MET A 480 11.87 6.49 22.10
CA MET A 480 13.09 5.90 22.68
C MET A 480 12.76 4.89 23.78
N THR A 481 11.76 5.16 24.59
CA THR A 481 11.42 4.37 25.76
C THR A 481 10.13 3.58 25.64
N GLY A 482 9.23 3.97 24.73
CA GLY A 482 7.89 3.42 24.62
C GLY A 482 6.92 3.88 25.73
N LEU A 483 7.33 4.83 26.56
CA LEU A 483 6.53 5.37 27.66
C LEU A 483 5.84 6.69 27.27
N GLU A 484 4.74 7.01 27.94
CA GLU A 484 4.07 8.30 27.74
C GLU A 484 4.99 9.47 28.17
N MET A 485 5.10 10.46 27.29
CA MET A 485 5.76 11.71 27.58
C MET A 485 4.83 12.58 28.44
N LYS A 486 5.31 13.08 29.58
CA LYS A 486 4.57 14.09 30.32
C LYS A 486 4.52 15.35 29.46
N THR A 487 3.33 15.76 29.08
CA THR A 487 3.13 17.08 28.43
C THR A 487 3.52 18.16 29.44
N PRO A 488 4.40 19.12 29.08
CA PRO A 488 4.77 20.22 29.96
C PRO A 488 3.57 21.12 30.30
#